data_4c9cb6587b7e696fe5637aaabd5d1c3c
#
_entry.id   4c9cb6587b7e696fe5637aaabd5d1c3c
#
_cell.length_a   1.000
_cell.length_b   1.000
_cell.length_c   1.000
_cell.angle_alpha   90.00
_cell.angle_beta   90.00
_cell.angle_gamma   90.00
#
_symmetry.space_group_name_H-M   'P 1'
#
loop_
_entity.id
_entity.type
_entity.pdbx_description
1 polymer ?
#
loop_
_entity_poly.entity_id
_entity_poly.type
_entity_poly.pdbx_seq_one_letter_code
_entity_poly.pdbx_strand_id
1 'polypeptide(L)'
;IANYPGFAEENDAVMEKIYSQSVRGVFRDIIWPLVNAIHEKNNMGLSFMLSPQLDYSDKKEPVGKDLRYYLKEINEARAEAGLSADMVSDTDIRKKLAEDEKFVRSEMPEFQFASFYQGKLSEKELAKALEQPVLQNVCTVIKAQDDQSNLLDYENENVTGQRVVSDGFSHTYSEDFRIKSIETVLGYSSVLADMSQIVYPESEKDGWEKFSEKLSANISTYWKDFQGFDGTTVSECDKRIRNFLSLSYREERKNNIIMLEKEGTDEPAWFILRIHNEEIEKMGGGSYKKLEEGVWLIQADSNNVILNLKSSETQKYY
;
A
#
# COMPACT_ATOMS: atom_id res chain seq x y z
N ILE A 1 4.45 -5.46 2.12
CA ILE A 1 5.30 -6.57 2.60
C ILE A 1 6.25 -5.99 3.64
N ALA A 2 6.14 -6.41 4.89
CA ALA A 2 6.99 -5.95 5.98
C ALA A 2 8.21 -6.87 6.18
N ASN A 3 9.30 -6.29 6.71
CA ASN A 3 10.50 -7.01 7.10
C ASN A 3 11.17 -7.77 5.94
N TYR A 4 11.24 -7.11 4.80
CA TYR A 4 11.75 -7.67 3.55
C TYR A 4 12.61 -6.64 2.81
N PRO A 5 13.68 -7.05 2.16
CA PRO A 5 14.32 -8.38 2.22
C PRO A 5 15.23 -8.54 3.44
N GLY A 6 15.73 -9.74 3.67
CA GLY A 6 16.78 -9.97 4.65
C GLY A 6 18.16 -9.58 4.11
N PHE A 7 18.84 -8.65 4.77
CA PHE A 7 20.19 -8.19 4.40
C PHE A 7 21.29 -8.80 5.26
N ALA A 8 20.94 -9.27 6.46
CA ALA A 8 21.85 -9.92 7.38
C ALA A 8 21.60 -11.46 7.43
N GLU A 9 22.65 -12.21 7.74
CA GLU A 9 22.51 -13.64 8.01
C GLU A 9 22.13 -13.84 9.47
N GLU A 10 20.85 -14.06 9.71
CA GLU A 10 20.26 -14.19 11.03
C GLU A 10 19.64 -15.57 11.20
N ASN A 11 19.52 -16.04 12.44
CA ASN A 11 18.87 -17.30 12.79
C ASN A 11 19.31 -18.51 11.94
N ASP A 12 20.60 -18.58 11.62
CA ASP A 12 21.19 -19.54 10.67
C ASP A 12 20.78 -20.99 10.93
N ALA A 13 20.76 -21.41 12.22
CA ALA A 13 20.44 -22.78 12.57
C ALA A 13 19.01 -23.19 12.20
N VAL A 14 18.06 -22.26 12.29
CA VAL A 14 16.67 -22.50 11.91
C VAL A 14 16.52 -22.44 10.40
N MET A 15 17.16 -21.46 9.75
CA MET A 15 17.11 -21.30 8.30
C MET A 15 17.75 -22.50 7.58
N GLU A 16 18.90 -22.96 8.02
CA GLU A 16 19.54 -24.16 7.47
C GLU A 16 18.67 -25.42 7.66
N LYS A 17 18.04 -25.56 8.83
CA LYS A 17 17.17 -26.69 9.13
C LYS A 17 15.91 -26.75 8.26
N ILE A 18 15.26 -25.60 8.03
CA ILE A 18 13.99 -25.53 7.29
C ILE A 18 14.24 -25.47 5.77
N TYR A 19 15.22 -24.69 5.34
CA TYR A 19 15.39 -24.33 3.92
C TYR A 19 16.71 -24.85 3.32
N SER A 20 17.65 -25.35 4.13
CA SER A 20 19.03 -25.67 3.72
C SER A 20 19.72 -24.49 3.03
N GLN A 21 19.36 -23.27 3.42
CA GLN A 21 19.86 -22.01 2.86
C GLN A 21 19.92 -20.94 3.94
N SER A 22 20.72 -19.91 3.69
CA SER A 22 20.76 -18.72 4.52
C SER A 22 19.54 -17.81 4.29
N VAL A 23 19.28 -16.88 5.22
CA VAL A 23 18.23 -15.86 5.11
C VAL A 23 18.27 -15.17 3.75
N ARG A 24 19.43 -14.67 3.36
CA ARG A 24 19.60 -13.94 2.08
C ARG A 24 19.34 -14.83 0.87
N GLY A 25 19.73 -16.11 0.94
CA GLY A 25 19.44 -17.10 -0.10
C GLY A 25 17.92 -17.34 -0.24
N VAL A 26 17.23 -17.58 0.88
CA VAL A 26 15.77 -17.79 0.89
C VAL A 26 15.02 -16.57 0.32
N PHE A 27 15.37 -15.36 0.75
CA PHE A 27 14.71 -14.15 0.26
C PHE A 27 14.94 -13.93 -1.22
N ARG A 28 16.16 -14.12 -1.72
CA ARG A 28 16.49 -13.87 -3.12
C ARG A 28 15.96 -14.96 -4.05
N ASP A 29 16.15 -16.22 -3.69
CA ASP A 29 15.99 -17.34 -4.61
C ASP A 29 14.58 -18.00 -4.52
N ILE A 30 13.88 -17.83 -3.41
CA ILE A 30 12.58 -18.44 -3.15
C ILE A 30 11.48 -17.39 -3.09
N ILE A 31 11.60 -16.39 -2.21
CA ILE A 31 10.51 -15.45 -1.91
C ILE A 31 10.35 -14.42 -3.03
N TRP A 32 11.43 -13.77 -3.46
CA TRP A 32 11.38 -12.70 -4.44
C TRP A 32 10.70 -13.10 -5.77
N PRO A 33 11.05 -14.24 -6.40
CA PRO A 33 10.39 -14.65 -7.63
C PRO A 33 8.87 -14.88 -7.48
N LEU A 34 8.43 -15.41 -6.34
CA LEU A 34 7.01 -15.66 -6.08
C LEU A 34 6.24 -14.37 -5.80
N VAL A 35 6.82 -13.44 -5.05
CA VAL A 35 6.22 -12.12 -4.80
C VAL A 35 6.04 -11.36 -6.10
N ASN A 36 7.05 -11.34 -6.98
CA ASN A 36 6.95 -10.72 -8.29
C ASN A 36 5.88 -11.37 -9.16
N ALA A 37 5.82 -12.70 -9.20
CA ALA A 37 4.81 -13.42 -9.97
C ALA A 37 3.38 -13.10 -9.48
N ILE A 38 3.18 -12.96 -8.17
CA ILE A 38 1.89 -12.55 -7.59
C ILE A 38 1.55 -11.12 -7.98
N HIS A 39 2.49 -10.20 -7.89
CA HIS A 39 2.35 -8.80 -8.29
C HIS A 39 1.93 -8.65 -9.75
N GLU A 40 2.70 -9.23 -10.67
CA GLU A 40 2.44 -9.16 -12.12
C GLU A 40 1.06 -9.75 -12.48
N LYS A 41 0.73 -10.89 -11.89
CA LYS A 41 -0.53 -11.60 -12.19
C LYS A 41 -1.77 -10.82 -11.75
N ASN A 42 -1.69 -10.06 -10.66
CA ASN A 42 -2.86 -9.46 -10.02
C ASN A 42 -2.90 -7.92 -10.14
N ASN A 43 -1.93 -7.30 -10.82
CA ASN A 43 -1.81 -5.83 -10.94
C ASN A 43 -1.90 -5.13 -9.57
N MET A 44 -1.21 -5.66 -8.58
CA MET A 44 -1.22 -5.13 -7.22
C MET A 44 -0.18 -4.03 -7.05
N GLY A 45 -0.49 -3.00 -6.27
CA GLY A 45 0.53 -2.10 -5.75
C GLY A 45 1.32 -2.78 -4.63
N LEU A 46 2.63 -2.74 -4.67
CA LEU A 46 3.51 -3.29 -3.64
C LEU A 46 4.31 -2.21 -2.94
N SER A 47 4.39 -2.33 -1.61
CA SER A 47 5.30 -1.55 -0.80
C SER A 47 6.10 -2.49 0.10
N PHE A 48 7.41 -2.38 0.04
CA PHE A 48 8.35 -3.20 0.81
C PHE A 48 8.89 -2.38 1.98
N MET A 49 8.52 -2.75 3.19
CA MET A 49 9.04 -2.14 4.41
C MET A 49 10.34 -2.84 4.79
N LEU A 50 11.46 -2.22 4.44
CA LEU A 50 12.78 -2.80 4.60
C LEU A 50 13.14 -2.91 6.08
N SER A 51 13.74 -4.02 6.45
CA SER A 51 14.42 -4.17 7.74
C SER A 51 15.86 -4.61 7.46
N PRO A 52 16.85 -3.71 7.58
CA PRO A 52 18.25 -4.08 7.38
C PRO A 52 18.70 -5.26 8.24
N GLN A 53 18.15 -5.34 9.45
CA GLN A 53 18.39 -6.38 10.41
C GLN A 53 17.17 -6.52 11.32
N LEU A 54 16.84 -7.74 11.77
CA LEU A 54 15.77 -7.99 12.73
C LEU A 54 16.32 -8.10 14.16
N ASP A 55 17.49 -8.70 14.35
CA ASP A 55 18.15 -8.83 15.64
C ASP A 55 19.33 -7.88 15.80
N TYR A 56 19.09 -6.72 16.37
CA TYR A 56 20.13 -5.70 16.67
C TYR A 56 21.00 -6.06 17.90
N SER A 57 20.77 -7.17 18.57
CA SER A 57 21.64 -7.73 19.59
C SER A 57 22.73 -8.64 19.02
N ASP A 58 22.53 -9.17 17.82
CA ASP A 58 23.52 -9.95 17.07
C ASP A 58 24.56 -8.99 16.44
N LYS A 59 25.79 -9.46 16.36
CA LYS A 59 26.90 -8.70 15.74
C LYS A 59 27.00 -8.87 14.23
N LYS A 60 26.02 -9.54 13.62
CA LYS A 60 25.99 -9.74 12.18
C LYS A 60 25.60 -8.45 11.49
N GLU A 61 26.42 -8.03 10.53
CA GLU A 61 26.18 -6.80 9.78
C GLU A 61 25.40 -7.10 8.48
N PRO A 62 24.45 -6.21 8.11
CA PRO A 62 23.75 -6.33 6.84
C PRO A 62 24.69 -6.06 5.65
N VAL A 63 24.43 -6.71 4.51
CA VAL A 63 25.28 -6.65 3.32
C VAL A 63 24.80 -5.58 2.35
N GLY A 64 25.55 -4.48 2.26
CA GLY A 64 25.17 -3.30 1.51
C GLY A 64 24.94 -3.50 0.00
N LYS A 65 25.71 -4.38 -0.66
CA LYS A 65 25.45 -4.68 -2.08
C LYS A 65 24.05 -5.20 -2.38
N ASP A 66 23.41 -5.87 -1.41
CA ASP A 66 22.07 -6.39 -1.56
C ASP A 66 21.03 -5.26 -1.49
N LEU A 67 21.30 -4.22 -0.73
CA LEU A 67 20.43 -3.03 -0.72
C LEU A 67 20.30 -2.42 -2.12
N ARG A 68 21.41 -2.19 -2.82
CA ARG A 68 21.39 -1.66 -4.19
C ARG A 68 20.67 -2.59 -5.16
N TYR A 69 20.88 -3.89 -5.02
CA TYR A 69 20.19 -4.88 -5.84
C TYR A 69 18.66 -4.80 -5.64
N TYR A 70 18.20 -4.91 -4.40
CA TYR A 70 16.76 -4.91 -4.12
C TYR A 70 16.09 -3.57 -4.41
N LEU A 71 16.72 -2.43 -4.13
CA LEU A 71 16.15 -1.13 -4.48
C LEU A 71 15.99 -0.96 -6.00
N LYS A 72 16.92 -1.50 -6.79
CA LYS A 72 16.79 -1.53 -8.25
C LYS A 72 15.59 -2.38 -8.68
N GLU A 73 15.51 -3.61 -8.18
CA GLU A 73 14.41 -4.54 -8.49
C GLU A 73 13.03 -3.98 -8.08
N ILE A 74 12.94 -3.40 -6.87
CA ILE A 74 11.71 -2.75 -6.36
C ILE A 74 11.30 -1.59 -7.29
N ASN A 75 12.25 -0.78 -7.73
CA ASN A 75 11.98 0.32 -8.64
C ASN A 75 11.55 -0.16 -10.03
N GLU A 76 12.19 -1.19 -10.57
CA GLU A 76 11.81 -1.81 -11.85
C GLU A 76 10.40 -2.42 -11.80
N ALA A 77 10.02 -2.99 -10.67
CA ALA A 77 8.67 -3.47 -10.40
C ALA A 77 7.63 -2.35 -10.14
N ARG A 78 8.03 -1.08 -10.17
CA ARG A 78 7.18 0.07 -9.81
C ARG A 78 6.58 -0.04 -8.40
N ALA A 79 7.30 -0.71 -7.51
CA ALA A 79 6.98 -0.84 -6.10
C ALA A 79 7.67 0.25 -5.28
N GLU A 80 7.27 0.38 -4.03
CA GLU A 80 7.82 1.35 -3.09
C GLU A 80 8.71 0.66 -2.06
N ALA A 81 9.79 1.34 -1.66
CA ALA A 81 10.59 0.96 -0.51
C ALA A 81 10.36 1.91 0.67
N GLY A 82 9.79 1.41 1.75
CA GLY A 82 9.68 2.06 3.05
C GLY A 82 10.64 1.44 4.06
N LEU A 83 10.58 1.89 5.30
CA LEU A 83 11.38 1.35 6.40
C LEU A 83 10.49 0.69 7.46
N SER A 84 10.93 -0.42 8.05
CA SER A 84 10.23 -1.11 9.13
C SER A 84 10.82 -0.76 10.50
N ALA A 85 9.94 -0.60 11.48
CA ALA A 85 10.32 -0.48 12.89
C ALA A 85 10.53 -1.83 13.58
N ASP A 86 10.08 -2.90 12.97
CA ASP A 86 10.11 -4.22 13.61
C ASP A 86 11.52 -4.71 13.91
N MET A 87 11.63 -5.40 15.03
CA MET A 87 12.83 -6.08 15.50
C MET A 87 12.43 -7.19 16.46
N VAL A 88 13.28 -8.18 16.58
CA VAL A 88 13.12 -9.29 17.55
C VAL A 88 13.93 -9.07 18.82
N SER A 89 14.91 -8.18 18.78
CA SER A 89 15.72 -7.79 19.94
C SER A 89 15.06 -6.66 20.73
N ASP A 90 15.30 -6.62 22.03
CA ASP A 90 14.89 -5.50 22.91
C ASP A 90 15.88 -4.32 22.78
N THR A 91 15.86 -3.70 21.61
CA THR A 91 16.73 -2.57 21.26
C THR A 91 15.91 -1.28 21.23
N ASP A 92 16.48 -0.16 21.75
CA ASP A 92 15.82 1.15 21.65
C ASP A 92 15.62 1.53 20.16
N ILE A 93 14.40 1.96 19.80
CA ILE A 93 14.04 2.28 18.43
C ILE A 93 14.94 3.34 17.80
N ARG A 94 15.40 4.31 18.57
CA ARG A 94 16.30 5.36 18.05
C ARG A 94 17.66 4.79 17.67
N LYS A 95 18.16 3.81 18.45
CA LYS A 95 19.40 3.10 18.11
C LYS A 95 19.23 2.31 16.83
N LYS A 96 18.13 1.54 16.72
CA LYS A 96 17.81 0.80 15.50
C LYS A 96 17.79 1.74 14.29
N LEU A 97 17.01 2.81 14.34
CA LEU A 97 16.87 3.73 13.21
C LEU A 97 18.19 4.45 12.85
N ALA A 98 19.05 4.71 13.81
CA ALA A 98 20.38 5.27 13.53
C ALA A 98 21.30 4.27 12.83
N GLU A 99 21.24 2.99 13.18
CA GLU A 99 21.98 1.93 12.50
C GLU A 99 21.43 1.69 11.08
N ASP A 100 20.11 1.70 10.91
CA ASP A 100 19.46 1.61 9.60
C ASP A 100 19.82 2.79 8.70
N GLU A 101 19.79 4.01 9.24
CA GLU A 101 20.21 5.20 8.50
C GLU A 101 21.66 5.08 8.04
N LYS A 102 22.54 4.68 8.94
CA LYS A 102 23.98 4.47 8.60
C LYS A 102 24.13 3.44 7.48
N PHE A 103 23.42 2.33 7.55
CA PHE A 103 23.47 1.28 6.54
C PHE A 103 22.97 1.81 5.19
N VAL A 104 21.79 2.43 5.16
CA VAL A 104 21.21 2.93 3.90
C VAL A 104 22.09 4.02 3.29
N ARG A 105 22.54 5.00 4.08
CA ARG A 105 23.36 6.10 3.56
C ARG A 105 24.74 5.68 3.12
N SER A 106 25.30 4.61 3.67
CA SER A 106 26.60 4.07 3.20
C SER A 106 26.55 3.57 1.76
N GLU A 107 25.40 3.10 1.31
CA GLU A 107 25.19 2.53 -0.02
C GLU A 107 24.42 3.45 -0.97
N MET A 108 23.46 4.22 -0.43
CA MET A 108 22.55 5.09 -1.17
C MET A 108 22.37 6.44 -0.43
N PRO A 109 23.35 7.36 -0.49
CA PRO A 109 23.36 8.59 0.31
C PRO A 109 22.13 9.49 0.14
N GLU A 110 21.57 9.53 -1.07
CA GLU A 110 20.42 10.39 -1.42
C GLU A 110 19.06 9.68 -1.28
N PHE A 111 19.05 8.41 -0.89
CA PHE A 111 17.80 7.67 -0.79
C PHE A 111 16.98 8.16 0.43
N GLN A 112 15.67 8.31 0.23
CA GLN A 112 14.73 8.76 1.23
C GLN A 112 13.52 7.84 1.27
N PHE A 113 13.04 7.54 2.49
CA PHE A 113 11.85 6.75 2.69
C PHE A 113 10.62 7.66 2.73
N ALA A 114 9.56 7.29 1.99
CA ALA A 114 8.26 7.96 1.99
C ALA A 114 7.26 7.29 2.94
N SER A 115 7.50 6.03 3.31
CA SER A 115 6.63 5.25 4.19
C SER A 115 7.40 4.52 5.27
N PHE A 116 6.69 4.23 6.37
CA PHE A 116 7.24 3.58 7.57
C PHE A 116 6.24 2.58 8.12
N TYR A 117 6.70 1.39 8.48
CA TYR A 117 5.88 0.39 9.16
C TYR A 117 6.12 0.44 10.65
N GLN A 118 5.07 0.72 11.43
CA GLN A 118 5.12 0.84 12.89
C GLN A 118 5.52 -0.45 13.59
N GLY A 119 5.19 -1.62 13.02
CA GLY A 119 5.44 -2.91 13.66
C GLY A 119 4.78 -2.98 15.05
N LYS A 120 5.58 -3.38 16.04
CA LYS A 120 5.16 -3.54 17.43
C LYS A 120 5.33 -2.27 18.29
N LEU A 121 5.73 -1.14 17.71
CA LEU A 121 5.91 0.10 18.48
C LEU A 121 4.58 0.58 19.06
N SER A 122 4.64 1.02 20.31
CA SER A 122 3.58 1.83 20.92
C SER A 122 3.48 3.21 20.26
N GLU A 123 2.35 3.89 20.38
CA GLU A 123 2.16 5.26 19.86
C GLU A 123 3.22 6.24 20.39
N LYS A 124 3.64 6.08 21.64
CA LYS A 124 4.69 6.90 22.26
C LYS A 124 6.07 6.65 21.62
N GLU A 125 6.36 5.43 21.24
CA GLU A 125 7.61 5.07 20.57
C GLU A 125 7.57 5.50 19.10
N LEU A 126 6.43 5.37 18.44
CA LEU A 126 6.21 5.88 17.08
C LEU A 126 6.48 7.40 17.02
N ALA A 127 5.93 8.18 17.96
CA ALA A 127 6.18 9.61 17.99
C ALA A 127 7.68 9.93 18.11
N LYS A 128 8.44 9.17 18.92
CA LYS A 128 9.90 9.32 19.01
C LYS A 128 10.65 8.87 17.77
N ALA A 129 10.13 7.83 17.08
CA ALA A 129 10.70 7.36 15.84
C ALA A 129 10.57 8.41 14.73
N LEU A 130 9.41 9.03 14.59
CA LEU A 130 9.15 10.07 13.59
C LEU A 130 10.00 11.34 13.75
N GLU A 131 10.61 11.55 14.91
CA GLU A 131 11.59 12.62 15.13
C GLU A 131 12.98 12.30 14.53
N GLN A 132 13.23 11.06 14.10
CA GLN A 132 14.56 10.66 13.62
C GLN A 132 14.79 11.14 12.17
N PRO A 133 16.03 11.57 11.84
CA PRO A 133 16.35 12.13 10.51
C PRO A 133 16.04 11.19 9.35
N VAL A 134 16.19 9.89 9.52
CA VAL A 134 15.90 8.89 8.48
C VAL A 134 14.43 8.86 8.07
N LEU A 135 13.52 9.33 8.93
CA LEU A 135 12.07 9.37 8.71
C LEU A 135 11.53 10.77 8.38
N GLN A 136 12.39 11.77 8.20
CA GLN A 136 11.94 13.16 7.95
C GLN A 136 11.08 13.37 6.72
N ASN A 137 11.16 12.47 5.73
CA ASN A 137 10.39 12.53 4.49
C ASN A 137 9.23 11.52 4.45
N VAL A 138 8.99 10.82 5.55
CA VAL A 138 7.86 9.89 5.65
C VAL A 138 6.55 10.69 5.64
N CYS A 139 5.66 10.35 4.73
CA CYS A 139 4.32 10.93 4.64
C CYS A 139 3.23 10.00 5.18
N THR A 140 3.53 8.71 5.32
CA THR A 140 2.56 7.73 5.81
C THR A 140 3.21 6.64 6.64
N VAL A 141 2.52 6.26 7.71
CA VAL A 141 2.86 5.15 8.61
C VAL A 141 1.86 4.02 8.41
N ILE A 142 2.36 2.82 8.20
CA ILE A 142 1.53 1.62 8.16
C ILE A 142 1.42 1.06 9.58
N LYS A 143 0.20 0.89 10.05
CA LYS A 143 -0.14 0.34 11.36
C LYS A 143 -0.66 -1.08 11.22
N ALA A 144 -0.39 -1.90 12.22
CA ALA A 144 -0.97 -3.24 12.30
C ALA A 144 -2.51 -3.18 12.36
N GLN A 145 -3.15 -4.29 12.00
CA GLN A 145 -4.59 -4.44 12.11
C GLN A 145 -5.06 -4.26 13.55
N ASP A 146 -6.14 -3.49 13.73
CA ASP A 146 -6.83 -3.32 14.99
C ASP A 146 -8.33 -3.10 14.71
N ASP A 147 -9.17 -3.92 15.31
CA ASP A 147 -10.61 -3.91 15.06
C ASP A 147 -11.36 -2.73 15.69
N GLN A 148 -10.72 -2.00 16.60
CA GLN A 148 -11.36 -0.90 17.34
C GLN A 148 -10.93 0.49 16.86
N SER A 149 -9.94 0.57 15.98
CA SER A 149 -9.36 1.83 15.53
C SER A 149 -9.83 2.23 14.14
N ASN A 150 -9.71 3.52 13.83
CA ASN A 150 -9.95 4.03 12.49
C ASN A 150 -8.97 3.43 11.49
N LEU A 151 -9.39 3.26 10.24
CA LEU A 151 -8.51 2.81 9.15
C LEU A 151 -7.48 3.87 8.77
N LEU A 152 -7.85 5.14 8.94
CA LEU A 152 -7.01 6.29 8.63
C LEU A 152 -6.99 7.24 9.80
N ASP A 153 -5.80 7.62 10.26
CA ASP A 153 -5.54 8.62 11.30
C ASP A 153 -4.48 9.61 10.82
N TYR A 154 -4.30 10.69 11.55
CA TYR A 154 -3.18 11.61 11.38
C TYR A 154 -2.23 11.47 12.57
N GLU A 155 -0.97 11.10 12.29
CA GLU A 155 0.10 11.10 13.32
C GLU A 155 0.55 12.52 13.65
N ASN A 156 0.54 13.37 12.64
CA ASN A 156 0.76 14.81 12.72
C ASN A 156 0.23 15.47 11.43
N GLU A 157 0.46 16.78 11.27
CA GLU A 157 -0.03 17.55 10.10
C GLU A 157 0.46 16.99 8.75
N ASN A 158 1.63 16.35 8.72
CA ASN A 158 2.29 15.88 7.49
C ASN A 158 2.22 14.35 7.30
N VAL A 159 1.94 13.59 8.34
CA VAL A 159 2.04 12.13 8.35
C VAL A 159 0.69 11.52 8.65
N THR A 160 0.19 10.68 7.75
CA THR A 160 -1.00 9.86 7.99
C THR A 160 -0.62 8.50 8.57
N GLY A 161 -1.51 7.93 9.38
CA GLY A 161 -1.49 6.53 9.80
C GLY A 161 -2.49 5.74 8.98
N GLN A 162 -2.02 4.78 8.18
CA GLN A 162 -2.87 3.85 7.42
C GLN A 162 -2.85 2.48 8.08
N ARG A 163 -4.01 2.01 8.50
CA ARG A 163 -4.13 0.73 9.16
C ARG A 163 -4.33 -0.39 8.14
N VAL A 164 -3.63 -1.49 8.33
CA VAL A 164 -3.76 -2.69 7.53
C VAL A 164 -5.17 -3.27 7.72
N VAL A 165 -5.78 -3.69 6.62
CA VAL A 165 -7.13 -4.26 6.63
C VAL A 165 -7.10 -5.76 6.93
N SER A 166 -6.10 -6.47 6.45
CA SER A 166 -5.95 -7.93 6.61
C SER A 166 -4.51 -8.37 6.76
N ASP A 167 -4.30 -9.41 7.57
CA ASP A 167 -3.06 -10.18 7.58
C ASP A 167 -3.05 -11.16 6.40
N GLY A 168 -2.00 -11.11 5.57
CA GLY A 168 -1.87 -11.96 4.39
C GLY A 168 -1.67 -13.44 4.70
N PHE A 169 -1.20 -13.77 5.88
CA PHE A 169 -0.92 -15.14 6.31
C PHE A 169 -2.01 -15.74 7.21
N SER A 170 -2.95 -14.96 7.64
CA SER A 170 -4.15 -15.42 8.32
C SER A 170 -5.39 -14.96 7.55
N HIS A 171 -6.48 -15.70 7.72
CA HIS A 171 -7.74 -15.38 7.08
C HIS A 171 -8.88 -15.83 7.98
N THR A 172 -9.72 -14.86 8.34
CA THR A 172 -10.89 -15.10 9.17
C THR A 172 -12.15 -14.61 8.46
N TYR A 173 -13.31 -15.11 8.88
CA TYR A 173 -14.59 -14.64 8.37
C TYR A 173 -14.81 -13.13 8.64
N SER A 174 -14.31 -12.63 9.75
CA SER A 174 -14.40 -11.20 10.10
C SER A 174 -13.61 -10.33 9.12
N GLU A 175 -12.42 -10.76 8.75
CA GLU A 175 -11.58 -10.06 7.77
C GLU A 175 -12.21 -10.07 6.39
N ASP A 176 -12.78 -11.21 5.95
CA ASP A 176 -13.52 -11.30 4.69
C ASP A 176 -14.67 -10.28 4.65
N PHE A 177 -15.48 -10.23 5.68
CA PHE A 177 -16.57 -9.28 5.77
C PHE A 177 -16.09 -7.83 5.78
N ARG A 178 -15.01 -7.54 6.51
CA ARG A 178 -14.41 -6.21 6.62
C ARG A 178 -13.87 -5.73 5.28
N ILE A 179 -13.07 -6.54 4.60
CA ILE A 179 -12.48 -6.21 3.29
C ILE A 179 -13.60 -5.91 2.28
N LYS A 180 -14.55 -6.83 2.13
CA LYS A 180 -15.65 -6.67 1.19
C LYS A 180 -16.53 -5.45 1.50
N SER A 181 -16.73 -5.14 2.78
CA SER A 181 -17.46 -3.93 3.19
C SER A 181 -16.73 -2.65 2.79
N ILE A 182 -15.42 -2.60 2.98
CA ILE A 182 -14.60 -1.46 2.58
C ILE A 182 -14.59 -1.29 1.06
N GLU A 183 -14.44 -2.37 0.33
CA GLU A 183 -14.44 -2.37 -1.13
C GLU A 183 -15.77 -1.91 -1.73
N THR A 184 -16.89 -2.29 -1.13
CA THR A 184 -18.23 -1.85 -1.59
C THR A 184 -18.46 -0.35 -1.44
N VAL A 185 -17.77 0.33 -0.54
CA VAL A 185 -17.83 1.79 -0.39
C VAL A 185 -16.66 2.50 -1.07
N LEU A 186 -15.92 1.79 -1.93
CA LEU A 186 -14.78 2.31 -2.68
C LEU A 186 -13.63 2.82 -1.79
N GLY A 187 -13.48 2.22 -0.61
CA GLY A 187 -12.37 2.47 0.28
C GLY A 187 -11.06 1.79 -0.19
N TYR A 188 -9.97 2.07 0.49
CA TYR A 188 -8.73 1.33 0.24
C TYR A 188 -8.75 -0.02 0.95
N SER A 189 -8.10 -1.01 0.34
CA SER A 189 -7.83 -2.31 0.95
C SER A 189 -6.34 -2.58 0.96
N SER A 190 -5.83 -3.09 2.07
CA SER A 190 -4.41 -3.41 2.23
C SER A 190 -4.22 -4.74 2.95
N VAL A 191 -3.23 -5.49 2.48
CA VAL A 191 -2.85 -6.80 3.03
C VAL A 191 -1.41 -6.73 3.48
N LEU A 192 -1.15 -7.08 4.73
CA LEU A 192 0.20 -7.17 5.29
C LEU A 192 0.72 -8.59 5.19
N ALA A 193 1.89 -8.78 4.59
CA ALA A 193 2.67 -10.00 4.67
C ALA A 193 3.95 -9.71 5.47
N ASP A 194 4.01 -10.19 6.70
CA ASP A 194 5.17 -9.98 7.59
C ASP A 194 6.18 -11.12 7.42
N MET A 195 7.30 -10.82 6.75
CA MET A 195 8.34 -11.78 6.43
C MET A 195 9.25 -12.11 7.61
N SER A 196 9.16 -11.42 8.74
CA SER A 196 9.89 -11.80 9.95
C SER A 196 9.48 -13.20 10.44
N GLN A 197 8.25 -13.62 10.18
CA GLN A 197 7.75 -14.97 10.52
C GLN A 197 8.48 -16.10 9.77
N ILE A 198 9.13 -15.80 8.65
CA ILE A 198 9.91 -16.78 7.90
C ILE A 198 11.29 -16.96 8.51
N VAL A 199 11.89 -15.88 9.00
CA VAL A 199 13.20 -15.87 9.64
C VAL A 199 13.12 -16.36 11.09
N TYR A 200 12.04 -15.99 11.81
CA TYR A 200 11.76 -16.35 13.20
C TYR A 200 10.39 -17.04 13.31
N PRO A 201 10.26 -18.26 12.77
CA PRO A 201 8.99 -18.98 12.79
C PRO A 201 8.62 -19.43 14.21
N GLU A 202 7.34 -19.37 14.56
CA GLU A 202 6.83 -19.91 15.82
C GLU A 202 6.93 -21.44 15.87
N SER A 203 6.91 -22.09 14.71
CA SER A 203 6.98 -23.54 14.56
C SER A 203 7.80 -23.89 13.32
N GLU A 204 8.57 -24.99 13.39
CA GLU A 204 9.31 -25.54 12.25
C GLU A 204 8.44 -25.90 11.02
N LYS A 205 7.12 -25.95 11.21
CA LYS A 205 6.16 -26.20 10.14
C LYS A 205 5.71 -24.92 9.44
N ASP A 206 6.12 -23.75 9.92
CA ASP A 206 5.72 -22.45 9.40
C ASP A 206 6.73 -21.94 8.37
N GLY A 207 7.04 -22.78 7.38
CA GLY A 207 7.88 -22.41 6.25
C GLY A 207 7.15 -21.58 5.18
N TRP A 208 7.92 -21.01 4.27
CA TRP A 208 7.42 -20.17 3.17
C TRP A 208 6.33 -20.84 2.32
N GLU A 209 6.42 -22.14 2.08
CA GLU A 209 5.41 -22.88 1.30
C GLU A 209 4.01 -22.67 1.89
N LYS A 210 3.86 -22.87 3.20
CA LYS A 210 2.59 -22.69 3.91
C LYS A 210 2.11 -21.24 3.88
N PHE A 211 3.02 -20.27 4.05
CA PHE A 211 2.67 -18.86 3.99
C PHE A 211 2.30 -18.41 2.58
N SER A 212 3.01 -18.88 1.56
CA SER A 212 2.72 -18.56 0.17
C SER A 212 1.37 -19.11 -0.31
N GLU A 213 0.98 -20.30 0.14
CA GLU A 213 -0.35 -20.86 -0.12
C GLU A 213 -1.46 -19.98 0.47
N LYS A 214 -1.32 -19.56 1.73
CA LYS A 214 -2.28 -18.67 2.39
C LYS A 214 -2.35 -17.30 1.71
N LEU A 215 -1.20 -16.70 1.44
CA LEU A 215 -1.13 -15.41 0.75
C LEU A 215 -1.80 -15.48 -0.63
N SER A 216 -1.51 -16.51 -1.40
CA SER A 216 -2.11 -16.73 -2.72
C SER A 216 -3.61 -16.95 -2.65
N ALA A 217 -4.10 -17.68 -1.64
CA ALA A 217 -5.52 -17.89 -1.41
C ALA A 217 -6.23 -16.58 -1.06
N ASN A 218 -5.66 -15.78 -0.16
CA ASN A 218 -6.20 -14.48 0.23
C ASN A 218 -6.29 -13.52 -0.96
N ILE A 219 -5.22 -13.39 -1.72
CA ILE A 219 -5.17 -12.53 -2.90
C ILE A 219 -6.20 -13.00 -3.94
N SER A 220 -6.31 -14.29 -4.19
CA SER A 220 -7.29 -14.85 -5.13
C SER A 220 -8.72 -14.60 -4.68
N THR A 221 -9.00 -14.63 -3.38
CA THR A 221 -10.33 -14.43 -2.83
C THR A 221 -10.76 -12.95 -2.88
N TYR A 222 -9.85 -12.03 -2.57
CA TYR A 222 -10.21 -10.61 -2.42
C TYR A 222 -9.89 -9.76 -3.64
N TRP A 223 -8.82 -10.07 -4.35
CA TRP A 223 -8.33 -9.25 -5.45
C TRP A 223 -8.94 -9.62 -6.80
N LYS A 224 -9.22 -10.91 -6.99
CA LYS A 224 -9.71 -11.41 -8.28
C LYS A 224 -11.11 -10.90 -8.64
N ASP A 225 -11.97 -10.72 -7.66
CA ASP A 225 -13.35 -10.29 -7.85
C ASP A 225 -13.49 -8.76 -7.98
N PHE A 226 -12.46 -8.00 -7.59
CA PHE A 226 -12.43 -6.54 -7.60
C PHE A 226 -11.48 -5.98 -8.67
N GLN A 227 -11.53 -6.51 -9.88
CA GLN A 227 -10.68 -6.10 -11.01
C GLN A 227 -10.83 -4.63 -11.44
N GLY A 228 -11.76 -3.89 -10.84
CA GLY A 228 -11.96 -2.46 -11.07
C GLY A 228 -11.10 -1.55 -10.18
N PHE A 229 -10.36 -2.11 -9.22
CA PHE A 229 -9.46 -1.36 -8.37
C PHE A 229 -8.06 -1.28 -8.96
N ASP A 230 -7.43 -0.11 -8.84
CA ASP A 230 -6.02 0.07 -9.17
C ASP A 230 -5.14 -0.33 -7.99
N GLY A 231 -4.09 -1.10 -8.27
CA GLY A 231 -3.02 -1.31 -7.30
C GLY A 231 -2.23 -0.02 -7.08
N THR A 232 -2.02 0.34 -5.81
CA THR A 232 -1.22 1.51 -5.44
C THR A 232 -0.14 1.14 -4.44
N THR A 233 0.93 1.91 -4.39
CA THR A 233 1.86 1.89 -3.26
C THR A 233 1.25 2.65 -2.08
N VAL A 234 1.85 2.52 -0.91
CA VAL A 234 1.36 3.14 0.33
C VAL A 234 1.39 4.66 0.24
N SER A 235 2.49 5.24 -0.25
CA SER A 235 2.60 6.70 -0.40
C SER A 235 1.70 7.25 -1.50
N GLU A 236 1.49 6.50 -2.58
CA GLU A 236 0.53 6.89 -3.61
C GLU A 236 -0.91 6.84 -3.08
N CYS A 237 -1.24 5.84 -2.26
CA CYS A 237 -2.53 5.77 -1.57
C CYS A 237 -2.74 7.00 -0.67
N ASP A 238 -1.73 7.38 0.13
CA ASP A 238 -1.76 8.59 0.95
C ASP A 238 -2.03 9.84 0.11
N LYS A 239 -1.30 10.00 -1.00
CA LYS A 239 -1.50 11.12 -1.92
C LYS A 239 -2.94 11.18 -2.46
N ARG A 240 -3.50 10.04 -2.85
CA ARG A 240 -4.90 9.97 -3.33
C ARG A 240 -5.90 10.33 -2.24
N ILE A 241 -5.68 9.86 -1.01
CA ILE A 241 -6.52 10.18 0.15
C ILE A 241 -6.48 11.70 0.43
N ARG A 242 -5.28 12.29 0.48
CA ARG A 242 -5.13 13.74 0.70
C ARG A 242 -5.78 14.57 -0.39
N ASN A 243 -5.61 14.18 -1.64
CA ASN A 243 -6.28 14.82 -2.77
C ASN A 243 -7.81 14.76 -2.64
N PHE A 244 -8.35 13.60 -2.25
CA PHE A 244 -9.78 13.44 -2.01
C PHE A 244 -10.28 14.34 -0.85
N LEU A 245 -9.53 14.37 0.25
CA LEU A 245 -9.91 15.17 1.43
C LEU A 245 -9.79 16.69 1.20
N SER A 246 -8.88 17.13 0.33
CA SER A 246 -8.71 18.54 -0.04
C SER A 246 -9.68 18.98 -1.12
N LEU A 247 -10.27 18.03 -1.87
CA LEU A 247 -11.18 18.33 -2.96
C LEU A 247 -12.45 18.99 -2.46
N SER A 248 -12.73 20.18 -2.99
CA SER A 248 -14.06 20.80 -2.97
C SER A 248 -14.57 20.98 -4.38
N TYR A 249 -15.88 20.98 -4.55
CA TYR A 249 -16.45 21.19 -5.87
C TYR A 249 -17.78 21.92 -5.80
N ARG A 250 -18.10 22.58 -6.89
CA ARG A 250 -19.39 23.21 -7.12
C ARG A 250 -19.95 22.73 -8.45
N GLU A 251 -21.24 22.38 -8.46
CA GLU A 251 -21.94 22.04 -9.67
C GLU A 251 -23.05 23.09 -9.97
N GLU A 252 -23.20 23.38 -11.23
CA GLU A 252 -24.31 24.21 -11.70
C GLU A 252 -24.89 23.58 -12.97
N ARG A 253 -26.21 23.44 -13.00
CA ARG A 253 -26.91 22.99 -14.20
C ARG A 253 -27.74 24.09 -14.81
N LYS A 254 -27.53 24.35 -16.10
CA LYS A 254 -28.30 25.27 -16.92
C LYS A 254 -28.82 24.54 -18.18
N ASN A 255 -30.10 24.23 -18.20
CA ASN A 255 -30.74 23.47 -19.29
C ASN A 255 -30.03 22.09 -19.49
N ASN A 256 -29.43 21.90 -20.67
CA ASN A 256 -28.71 20.73 -21.10
C ASN A 256 -27.18 20.82 -20.83
N ILE A 257 -26.72 21.76 -20.03
CA ILE A 257 -25.31 21.92 -19.68
C ILE A 257 -25.15 21.72 -18.16
N ILE A 258 -24.19 20.88 -17.78
CA ILE A 258 -23.69 20.78 -16.41
C ILE A 258 -22.27 21.38 -16.39
N MET A 259 -22.05 22.31 -15.49
CA MET A 259 -20.74 22.87 -15.19
C MET A 259 -20.29 22.35 -13.84
N LEU A 260 -19.09 21.82 -13.80
CA LEU A 260 -18.44 21.32 -12.59
C LEU A 260 -17.13 22.10 -12.40
N GLU A 261 -17.03 22.77 -11.28
CA GLU A 261 -15.83 23.52 -10.87
C GLU A 261 -15.22 22.83 -9.66
N LYS A 262 -13.94 22.43 -9.76
CA LYS A 262 -13.22 21.79 -8.67
C LYS A 262 -12.12 22.71 -8.14
N GLU A 263 -11.89 22.64 -6.83
CA GLU A 263 -10.88 23.38 -6.11
C GLU A 263 -10.18 22.48 -5.09
N GLY A 264 -9.02 22.89 -4.58
CA GLY A 264 -8.29 22.23 -3.51
C GLY A 264 -7.30 21.16 -3.96
N THR A 265 -7.33 20.76 -5.23
CA THR A 265 -6.35 19.84 -5.82
C THR A 265 -6.16 20.10 -7.31
N ASP A 266 -4.92 20.05 -7.78
CA ASP A 266 -4.57 20.09 -9.21
C ASP A 266 -4.62 18.70 -9.88
N GLU A 267 -4.69 17.63 -9.07
CA GLU A 267 -4.78 16.26 -9.57
C GLU A 267 -6.17 15.97 -10.17
N PRO A 268 -6.29 15.01 -11.09
CA PRO A 268 -7.59 14.57 -11.59
C PRO A 268 -8.53 14.13 -10.46
N ALA A 269 -9.81 14.49 -10.59
CA ALA A 269 -10.84 14.09 -9.64
C ALA A 269 -11.94 13.30 -10.34
N TRP A 270 -12.55 12.34 -9.62
CA TRP A 270 -13.56 11.47 -10.18
C TRP A 270 -14.91 11.72 -9.52
N PHE A 271 -15.95 11.75 -10.35
CA PHE A 271 -17.33 11.99 -9.92
C PHE A 271 -18.26 10.94 -10.54
N ILE A 272 -19.27 10.54 -9.81
CA ILE A 272 -20.38 9.74 -10.35
C ILE A 272 -21.52 10.70 -10.72
N LEU A 273 -21.78 10.80 -12.01
CA LEU A 273 -22.92 11.57 -12.53
C LEU A 273 -24.10 10.64 -12.75
N ARG A 274 -25.27 10.97 -12.16
CA ARG A 274 -26.54 10.31 -12.40
C ARG A 274 -27.50 11.26 -13.11
N ILE A 275 -27.94 10.88 -14.30
CA ILE A 275 -28.87 11.63 -15.14
C ILE A 275 -29.96 10.70 -15.63
N HIS A 276 -31.19 11.22 -15.73
CA HIS A 276 -32.34 10.46 -16.18
C HIS A 276 -32.81 10.95 -17.56
N ASN A 277 -33.03 10.01 -18.49
CA ASN A 277 -33.49 10.28 -19.84
C ASN A 277 -32.56 11.22 -20.64
N GLU A 278 -31.31 11.28 -20.29
CA GLU A 278 -30.28 12.08 -20.97
C GLU A 278 -28.99 11.30 -21.10
N GLU A 279 -28.18 11.69 -22.04
CA GLU A 279 -26.84 11.17 -22.26
C GLU A 279 -25.84 12.31 -22.40
N ILE A 280 -24.56 12.05 -22.08
CA ILE A 280 -23.49 13.01 -22.34
C ILE A 280 -23.20 12.99 -23.85
N GLU A 281 -23.40 14.14 -24.50
CA GLU A 281 -23.07 14.34 -25.91
C GLU A 281 -21.62 14.73 -26.09
N LYS A 282 -21.14 15.66 -25.26
CA LYS A 282 -19.79 16.19 -25.32
C LYS A 282 -19.33 16.63 -23.94
N MET A 283 -18.04 16.47 -23.67
CA MET A 283 -17.39 16.94 -22.46
C MET A 283 -16.15 17.76 -22.80
N GLY A 284 -15.89 18.81 -22.04
CA GLY A 284 -14.64 19.57 -22.01
C GLY A 284 -14.05 19.56 -20.62
N GLY A 285 -12.72 19.53 -20.52
CA GLY A 285 -12.00 19.57 -19.25
C GLY A 285 -11.77 18.20 -18.58
N GLY A 286 -11.98 17.10 -19.32
CA GLY A 286 -11.77 15.76 -18.82
C GLY A 286 -12.32 14.68 -19.75
N SER A 287 -12.59 13.50 -19.18
CA SER A 287 -13.16 12.33 -19.88
C SER A 287 -14.32 11.72 -19.12
N TYR A 288 -15.11 10.88 -19.80
CA TYR A 288 -16.22 10.19 -19.18
C TYR A 288 -16.37 8.75 -19.70
N LYS A 289 -16.93 7.89 -18.86
CA LYS A 289 -17.24 6.51 -19.18
C LYS A 289 -18.63 6.15 -18.67
N LYS A 290 -19.48 5.56 -19.52
CA LYS A 290 -20.78 5.03 -19.10
C LYS A 290 -20.53 3.76 -18.25
N LEU A 291 -21.09 3.74 -17.04
CA LEU A 291 -21.02 2.59 -16.12
C LEU A 291 -22.26 1.71 -16.30
N GLU A 292 -23.44 2.33 -16.27
CA GLU A 292 -24.73 1.69 -16.49
C GLU A 292 -25.74 2.71 -17.06
N GLU A 293 -26.98 2.33 -17.23
CA GLU A 293 -27.99 3.25 -17.76
C GLU A 293 -28.22 4.43 -16.82
N GLY A 294 -28.01 5.63 -17.34
CA GLY A 294 -28.14 6.88 -16.57
C GLY A 294 -27.00 7.14 -15.57
N VAL A 295 -25.94 6.31 -15.54
CA VAL A 295 -24.81 6.47 -14.60
C VAL A 295 -23.49 6.55 -15.35
N TRP A 296 -22.73 7.60 -15.08
CA TRP A 296 -21.47 7.91 -15.74
C TRP A 296 -20.36 8.16 -14.74
N LEU A 297 -19.16 7.63 -15.00
CA LEU A 297 -17.94 8.04 -14.33
C LEU A 297 -17.36 9.24 -15.09
N ILE A 298 -17.15 10.33 -14.37
CA ILE A 298 -16.55 11.56 -14.88
C ILE A 298 -15.16 11.69 -14.30
N GLN A 299 -14.15 11.83 -15.14
CA GLN A 299 -12.80 12.22 -14.74
C GLN A 299 -12.59 13.68 -15.09
N ALA A 300 -12.43 14.52 -14.09
CA ALA A 300 -12.18 15.95 -14.22
C ALA A 300 -10.65 16.19 -14.18
N ASP A 301 -10.05 16.44 -15.35
CA ASP A 301 -8.61 16.70 -15.48
C ASP A 301 -8.28 18.18 -15.28
N SER A 302 -9.26 19.08 -15.47
CA SER A 302 -9.12 20.50 -15.24
C SER A 302 -10.07 21.01 -14.14
N ASN A 303 -9.82 22.21 -13.64
CA ASN A 303 -10.63 22.80 -12.58
C ASN A 303 -12.05 23.15 -13.07
N ASN A 304 -12.24 23.32 -14.37
CA ASN A 304 -13.54 23.59 -14.97
C ASN A 304 -13.89 22.50 -15.98
N VAL A 305 -14.98 21.82 -15.73
CA VAL A 305 -15.52 20.76 -16.59
C VAL A 305 -16.89 21.15 -17.08
N ILE A 306 -17.13 20.99 -18.37
CA ILE A 306 -18.42 21.31 -19.01
C ILE A 306 -18.94 20.04 -19.68
N LEU A 307 -20.15 19.63 -19.30
CA LEU A 307 -20.86 18.51 -19.86
C LEU A 307 -22.06 19.04 -20.65
N ASN A 308 -22.11 18.75 -21.94
CA ASN A 308 -23.30 19.00 -22.77
C ASN A 308 -24.12 17.71 -22.83
N LEU A 309 -25.40 17.80 -22.51
CA LEU A 309 -26.31 16.68 -22.47
C LEU A 309 -27.24 16.72 -23.69
N LYS A 310 -27.68 15.56 -24.12
CA LYS A 310 -28.78 15.38 -25.09
C LYS A 310 -29.83 14.44 -24.51
N SER A 311 -31.08 14.60 -24.93
CA SER A 311 -32.14 13.66 -24.54
C SER A 311 -31.82 12.28 -25.06
N SER A 312 -31.90 11.26 -24.21
CA SER A 312 -31.86 9.89 -24.68
C SER A 312 -33.17 9.60 -25.42
N GLU A 313 -33.09 9.09 -26.65
CA GLU A 313 -34.29 8.60 -27.32
C GLU A 313 -34.81 7.39 -26.53
N THR A 314 -35.87 7.62 -25.76
CA THR A 314 -36.58 6.52 -25.11
C THR A 314 -37.14 5.65 -26.23
N GLN A 315 -36.59 4.44 -26.45
CA GLN A 315 -37.27 3.44 -27.26
C GLN A 315 -38.62 3.19 -26.63
N LYS A 316 -39.68 3.74 -27.27
CA LYS A 316 -41.06 3.36 -26.93
C LYS A 316 -41.23 1.92 -27.34
N TYR A 317 -41.13 0.99 -26.39
CA TYR A 317 -41.64 -0.36 -26.58
C TYR A 317 -43.18 -0.23 -26.65
N TYR A 318 -43.72 -0.44 -27.81
CA TYR A 318 -45.12 -0.67 -28.05
C TYR A 318 -45.40 -2.17 -27.90
#